data_9a71854efd36deddf5d43a17b61c06ef
#
_entry.id   9a71854efd36deddf5d43a17b61c06ef
#
_cell.length_a   1.000
_cell.length_b   1.000
_cell.length_c   1.000
_cell.angle_alpha   90.00
_cell.angle_beta   90.00
_cell.angle_gamma   90.00
#
_symmetry.space_group_name_H-M   'P 1'
#
loop_
_entity.id
_entity.type
_entity.pdbx_description
1 polymer ?
#
loop_
_entity_poly.entity_id
_entity_poly.type
_entity_poly.pdbx_seq_one_letter_code
_entity_poly.pdbx_strand_id
1 'polypeptide(L)'
;MKRIFSALTAAALLCASAHAAAPIARIQAMLAKPDVMCGRFDQTKHLAGMNKPLASSGRFCVVAGKGVLWRTLKPFPNTLRLTRDEIVHFEGDRVAMRLDAKQEPTVRMINSVLFSLLSGDLAQLESLFEVEGSADAVGWKVALKARAPALAKAIGAIALDGGAYVRNIHIGEASGDRTDIVFADIKTGEAALLPEEAALF
;
A
#
# COMPACT_ATOMS: atom_id res chain seq x y z
N MET A 1 -34.89 31.59 -64.45
CA MET A 1 -34.61 30.32 -63.76
C MET A 1 -33.26 30.46 -63.08
N LYS A 2 -33.22 30.90 -61.81
CA LYS A 2 -31.98 31.05 -61.01
C LYS A 2 -31.99 30.04 -59.88
N ARG A 3 -31.09 29.06 -59.92
CA ARG A 3 -30.93 28.06 -58.87
C ARG A 3 -29.96 28.63 -57.83
N ILE A 4 -30.45 28.79 -56.59
CA ILE A 4 -29.69 29.20 -55.44
C ILE A 4 -29.18 27.93 -54.78
N PHE A 5 -27.85 27.72 -54.74
CA PHE A 5 -27.21 26.68 -53.99
C PHE A 5 -26.93 27.20 -52.59
N SER A 6 -27.65 26.66 -51.59
CA SER A 6 -27.36 26.87 -50.18
C SER A 6 -26.28 25.91 -49.76
N ALA A 7 -25.09 26.44 -49.43
CA ALA A 7 -23.99 25.68 -48.82
C ALA A 7 -24.26 25.57 -47.31
N LEU A 8 -24.55 24.36 -46.85
CA LEU A 8 -24.70 24.04 -45.43
C LEU A 8 -23.29 23.71 -44.85
N THR A 9 -22.73 24.64 -44.12
CA THR A 9 -21.46 24.45 -43.42
C THR A 9 -21.72 23.69 -42.12
N ALA A 10 -21.39 22.37 -42.11
CA ALA A 10 -21.41 21.56 -40.89
C ALA A 10 -20.17 21.87 -40.02
N ALA A 11 -20.39 22.61 -38.96
CA ALA A 11 -19.38 22.82 -37.93
C ALA A 11 -19.27 21.52 -37.09
N ALA A 12 -18.23 20.72 -37.33
CA ALA A 12 -17.90 19.59 -36.49
C ALA A 12 -17.32 20.10 -35.16
N LEU A 13 -18.09 20.06 -34.08
CA LEU A 13 -17.58 20.22 -32.72
C LEU A 13 -16.70 19.01 -32.40
N LEU A 14 -15.39 19.18 -32.45
CA LEU A 14 -14.44 18.26 -31.81
C LEU A 14 -14.60 18.41 -30.30
N CYS A 15 -15.38 17.52 -29.67
CA CYS A 15 -15.32 17.31 -28.25
C CYS A 15 -13.94 16.70 -27.96
N ALA A 16 -12.98 17.53 -27.56
CA ALA A 16 -11.75 17.06 -26.93
C ALA A 16 -12.14 16.34 -25.62
N SER A 17 -12.21 15.01 -25.66
CA SER A 17 -12.31 14.21 -24.47
C SER A 17 -11.03 14.48 -23.67
N ALA A 18 -11.11 15.36 -22.67
CA ALA A 18 -10.09 15.48 -21.66
C ALA A 18 -10.00 14.10 -20.97
N HIS A 19 -9.02 13.30 -21.36
CA HIS A 19 -8.66 12.10 -20.61
C HIS A 19 -8.18 12.59 -19.24
N ALA A 20 -9.08 12.59 -18.27
CA ALA A 20 -8.69 12.68 -16.87
C ALA A 20 -7.68 11.54 -16.67
N ALA A 21 -6.46 11.89 -16.31
CA ALA A 21 -5.44 10.91 -15.96
C ALA A 21 -6.09 9.89 -15.02
N ALA A 22 -5.91 8.59 -15.32
CA ALA A 22 -6.52 7.53 -14.52
C ALA A 22 -6.30 7.85 -13.03
N PRO A 23 -7.28 7.66 -12.15
CA PRO A 23 -7.19 8.06 -10.75
C PRO A 23 -5.89 7.61 -10.08
N ILE A 24 -5.39 6.45 -10.46
CA ILE A 24 -4.14 5.87 -9.95
C ILE A 24 -2.91 6.71 -10.33
N ALA A 25 -2.80 7.19 -11.58
CA ALA A 25 -1.68 8.04 -11.99
C ALA A 25 -1.63 9.35 -11.19
N ARG A 26 -2.82 9.92 -10.88
CA ARG A 26 -2.93 11.12 -10.06
C ARG A 26 -2.51 10.84 -8.60
N ILE A 27 -2.95 9.72 -8.03
CA ILE A 27 -2.56 9.29 -6.69
C ILE A 27 -1.04 9.06 -6.63
N GLN A 28 -0.47 8.39 -7.62
CA GLN A 28 0.97 8.18 -7.72
C GLN A 28 1.78 9.47 -7.77
N ALA A 29 1.27 10.48 -8.46
CA ALA A 29 1.90 11.80 -8.51
C ALA A 29 1.85 12.55 -7.15
N MET A 30 0.90 12.22 -6.28
CA MET A 30 0.78 12.79 -4.93
C MET A 30 1.70 12.11 -3.93
N LEU A 31 2.06 10.83 -4.16
CA LEU A 31 2.86 10.05 -3.23
C LEU A 31 4.34 10.45 -3.29
N ALA A 32 4.89 10.82 -2.14
CA ALA A 32 6.32 11.02 -1.98
C ALA A 32 7.05 9.66 -1.97
N LYS A 33 8.26 9.64 -2.53
CA LYS A 33 9.11 8.44 -2.61
C LYS A 33 10.50 8.73 -2.02
N PRO A 34 10.60 8.95 -0.71
CA PRO A 34 11.90 9.19 -0.08
C PRO A 34 12.74 7.90 -0.06
N ASP A 35 14.07 8.05 -0.08
CA ASP A 35 14.99 6.91 0.04
C ASP A 35 14.88 6.23 1.41
N VAL A 36 14.61 7.00 2.45
CA VAL A 36 14.36 6.51 3.80
C VAL A 36 13.12 7.18 4.36
N MET A 37 12.19 6.38 4.87
CA MET A 37 10.98 6.81 5.56
C MET A 37 10.76 5.93 6.78
N CYS A 38 10.65 6.54 7.96
CA CYS A 38 10.29 5.84 9.19
C CYS A 38 9.13 6.54 9.88
N GLY A 39 8.40 5.80 10.71
CA GLY A 39 7.28 6.34 11.46
C GLY A 39 6.80 5.36 12.51
N ARG A 40 5.66 5.70 13.11
CA ARG A 40 4.94 4.86 14.05
C ARG A 40 3.72 4.25 13.36
N PHE A 41 3.34 3.05 13.79
CA PHE A 41 2.06 2.46 13.46
C PHE A 41 1.27 2.11 14.71
N ASP A 42 -0.05 2.21 14.61
CA ASP A 42 -1.02 1.64 15.53
C ASP A 42 -1.91 0.69 14.73
N GLN A 43 -1.99 -0.56 15.16
CA GLN A 43 -2.76 -1.60 14.49
C GLN A 43 -3.83 -2.14 15.42
N THR A 44 -5.04 -2.31 14.90
CA THR A 44 -6.17 -2.92 15.59
C THR A 44 -6.71 -4.05 14.75
N LYS A 45 -6.69 -5.28 15.29
CA LYS A 45 -7.27 -6.46 14.63
C LYS A 45 -8.56 -6.88 15.33
N HIS A 46 -9.64 -6.88 14.57
CA HIS A 46 -10.94 -7.41 14.98
C HIS A 46 -11.06 -8.84 14.45
N LEU A 47 -11.22 -9.80 15.35
CA LEU A 47 -11.43 -11.19 14.99
C LEU A 47 -12.93 -11.51 15.01
N ALA A 48 -13.41 -12.21 13.98
CA ALA A 48 -14.79 -12.64 13.91
C ALA A 48 -15.14 -13.50 15.13
N GLY A 49 -16.25 -13.17 15.81
CA GLY A 49 -16.65 -13.87 17.03
C GLY A 49 -15.98 -13.39 18.32
N MET A 50 -15.04 -12.43 18.26
CA MET A 50 -14.46 -11.82 19.46
C MET A 50 -14.96 -10.39 19.67
N ASN A 51 -15.40 -10.08 20.89
CA ASN A 51 -15.91 -8.74 21.21
C ASN A 51 -14.79 -7.70 21.44
N LYS A 52 -13.58 -8.15 21.82
CA LYS A 52 -12.46 -7.26 22.12
C LYS A 52 -11.42 -7.35 21.02
N PRO A 53 -11.06 -6.22 20.39
CA PRO A 53 -10.02 -6.21 19.38
C PRO A 53 -8.64 -6.42 20.01
N LEU A 54 -7.72 -6.92 19.18
CA LEU A 54 -6.30 -7.02 19.51
C LEU A 54 -5.61 -5.75 19.02
N ALA A 55 -4.96 -5.04 19.93
CA ALA A 55 -4.21 -3.84 19.61
C ALA A 55 -2.71 -4.11 19.66
N SER A 56 -1.98 -3.58 18.69
CA SER A 56 -0.52 -3.57 18.68
C SER A 56 -0.01 -2.23 18.17
N SER A 57 1.19 -1.86 18.55
CA SER A 57 1.82 -0.64 18.08
C SER A 57 3.33 -0.77 18.00
N GLY A 58 3.94 0.05 17.16
CA GLY A 58 5.38 -0.01 16.97
C GLY A 58 5.91 1.04 16.00
N ARG A 59 7.08 0.74 15.46
CA ARG A 59 7.76 1.53 14.44
C ARG A 59 7.87 0.77 13.14
N PHE A 60 7.87 1.49 12.05
CA PHE A 60 8.23 0.96 10.74
C PHE A 60 9.29 1.84 10.09
N CYS A 61 10.12 1.24 9.25
CA CYS A 61 11.03 1.93 8.35
C CYS A 61 10.95 1.31 6.95
N VAL A 62 10.90 2.14 5.94
CA VAL A 62 11.04 1.77 4.52
C VAL A 62 12.35 2.36 4.02
N VAL A 63 13.24 1.53 3.50
CA VAL A 63 14.52 1.94 2.91
C VAL A 63 14.53 1.49 1.45
N ALA A 64 14.61 2.46 0.54
CA ALA A 64 14.58 2.21 -0.89
C ALA A 64 15.66 1.20 -1.30
N GLY A 65 15.29 0.21 -2.10
CA GLY A 65 16.20 -0.85 -2.56
C GLY A 65 16.58 -1.90 -1.50
N LYS A 66 16.37 -1.65 -0.20
CA LYS A 66 16.70 -2.59 0.87
C LYS A 66 15.48 -3.32 1.41
N GLY A 67 14.43 -2.59 1.81
CA GLY A 67 13.25 -3.26 2.32
C GLY A 67 12.42 -2.48 3.31
N VAL A 68 11.60 -3.22 4.04
CA VAL A 68 10.75 -2.71 5.12
C VAL A 68 11.15 -3.39 6.42
N LEU A 69 11.31 -2.61 7.46
CA LEU A 69 11.43 -3.07 8.83
C LEU A 69 10.14 -2.73 9.57
N TRP A 70 9.52 -3.73 10.18
CA TRP A 70 8.30 -3.60 10.97
C TRP A 70 8.57 -4.08 12.38
N ARG A 71 8.68 -3.16 13.32
CA ARG A 71 9.00 -3.44 14.72
C ARG A 71 7.77 -3.24 15.60
N THR A 72 7.12 -4.31 15.98
CA THR A 72 6.09 -4.27 17.03
C THR A 72 6.75 -4.06 18.37
N LEU A 73 6.30 -3.05 19.12
CA LEU A 73 6.80 -2.73 20.46
C LEU A 73 5.82 -3.16 21.55
N LYS A 74 4.53 -3.16 21.25
CA LYS A 74 3.45 -3.55 22.17
C LYS A 74 2.43 -4.42 21.45
N PRO A 75 1.77 -5.40 22.12
CA PRO A 75 2.04 -5.85 23.51
C PRO A 75 3.27 -6.76 23.59
N PHE A 76 3.65 -7.45 22.50
CA PHE A 76 4.75 -8.40 22.46
C PHE A 76 5.78 -7.93 21.44
N PRO A 77 6.99 -7.55 21.88
CA PRO A 77 8.03 -7.09 20.97
C PRO A 77 8.44 -8.16 19.97
N ASN A 78 8.43 -7.80 18.69
CA ASN A 78 8.97 -8.60 17.61
C ASN A 78 9.39 -7.69 16.44
N THR A 79 10.21 -8.20 15.55
CA THR A 79 10.67 -7.47 14.39
C THR A 79 10.53 -8.34 13.14
N LEU A 80 9.89 -7.79 12.11
CA LEU A 80 9.84 -8.37 10.78
C LEU A 80 10.69 -7.51 9.85
N ARG A 81 11.61 -8.15 9.12
CA ARG A 81 12.27 -7.55 7.97
C ARG A 81 11.69 -8.17 6.71
N LEU A 82 11.19 -7.32 5.84
CA LEU A 82 10.65 -7.69 4.54
C LEU A 82 11.57 -7.15 3.45
N THR A 83 12.10 -8.02 2.62
CA THR A 83 12.84 -7.67 1.42
C THR A 83 12.13 -8.25 0.19
N ARG A 84 12.62 -7.99 -1.01
CA ARG A 84 12.04 -8.61 -2.22
C ARG A 84 12.16 -10.13 -2.21
N ASP A 85 13.21 -10.65 -1.55
CA ASP A 85 13.58 -12.07 -1.61
C ASP A 85 13.11 -12.86 -0.38
N GLU A 86 12.87 -12.22 0.75
CA GLU A 86 12.55 -12.93 2.00
C GLU A 86 11.73 -12.11 3.00
N ILE A 87 11.06 -12.82 3.89
CA ILE A 87 10.56 -12.29 5.17
C ILE A 87 11.37 -12.96 6.29
N VAL A 88 11.96 -12.14 7.16
CA VAL A 88 12.69 -12.62 8.34
C VAL A 88 11.98 -12.11 9.58
N HIS A 89 11.66 -13.03 10.48
CA HIS A 89 11.11 -12.72 11.81
C HIS A 89 12.20 -12.85 12.85
N PHE A 90 12.39 -11.80 13.64
CA PHE A 90 13.34 -11.76 14.75
C PHE A 90 12.59 -11.73 16.08
N GLU A 91 13.06 -12.51 17.02
CA GLU A 91 12.75 -12.46 18.46
C GLU A 91 14.00 -12.00 19.21
N GLY A 92 14.03 -10.71 19.59
CA GLY A 92 15.26 -10.07 20.01
C GLY A 92 16.28 -10.07 18.87
N ASP A 93 17.49 -10.52 19.13
CA ASP A 93 18.58 -10.60 18.15
C ASP A 93 18.61 -11.94 17.39
N ARG A 94 17.69 -12.87 17.71
CA ARG A 94 17.65 -14.20 17.09
C ARG A 94 16.67 -14.24 15.92
N VAL A 95 17.09 -14.85 14.81
CA VAL A 95 16.18 -15.21 13.73
C VAL A 95 15.28 -16.36 14.19
N ALA A 96 14.00 -16.09 14.38
CA ALA A 96 13.00 -17.08 14.75
C ALA A 96 12.43 -17.82 13.53
N MET A 97 12.27 -17.10 12.41
CA MET A 97 11.73 -17.65 11.16
C MET A 97 12.29 -16.90 9.95
N ARG A 98 12.48 -17.64 8.85
CA ARG A 98 12.85 -17.07 7.55
C ARG A 98 12.00 -17.73 6.47
N LEU A 99 11.35 -16.93 5.66
CA LEU A 99 10.56 -17.36 4.52
C LEU A 99 11.19 -16.81 3.23
N ASP A 100 11.57 -17.71 2.33
CA ASP A 100 12.18 -17.37 1.04
C ASP A 100 11.11 -17.19 -0.03
N ALA A 101 11.04 -16.01 -0.63
CA ALA A 101 10.09 -15.70 -1.69
C ALA A 101 10.34 -16.51 -2.98
N LYS A 102 11.53 -17.10 -3.17
CA LYS A 102 11.82 -17.97 -4.32
C LYS A 102 11.16 -19.33 -4.17
N GLN A 103 11.08 -19.83 -2.94
CA GLN A 103 10.49 -21.13 -2.62
C GLN A 103 8.99 -21.04 -2.36
N GLU A 104 8.52 -19.86 -1.90
CA GLU A 104 7.14 -19.64 -1.46
C GLU A 104 6.46 -18.55 -2.32
N PRO A 105 5.71 -18.92 -3.38
CA PRO A 105 5.02 -17.93 -4.24
C PRO A 105 4.10 -16.98 -3.48
N THR A 106 3.45 -17.47 -2.41
CA THR A 106 2.58 -16.67 -1.54
C THR A 106 3.37 -15.59 -0.80
N VAL A 107 4.58 -15.91 -0.32
CA VAL A 107 5.48 -14.95 0.33
C VAL A 107 5.90 -13.86 -0.65
N ARG A 108 6.26 -14.23 -1.88
CA ARG A 108 6.59 -13.27 -2.94
C ARG A 108 5.47 -12.30 -3.21
N MET A 109 4.24 -12.80 -3.29
CA MET A 109 3.05 -11.99 -3.53
C MET A 109 2.80 -11.03 -2.36
N ILE A 110 2.83 -11.53 -1.11
CA ILE A 110 2.65 -10.71 0.10
C ILE A 110 3.72 -9.61 0.15
N ASN A 111 4.99 -9.96 -0.09
CA ASN A 111 6.08 -8.99 -0.12
C ASN A 111 5.85 -7.91 -1.18
N SER A 112 5.46 -8.30 -2.40
CA SER A 112 5.16 -7.35 -3.48
C SER A 112 4.06 -6.37 -3.08
N VAL A 113 2.98 -6.88 -2.49
CA VAL A 113 1.85 -6.05 -2.01
C VAL A 113 2.31 -5.09 -0.92
N LEU A 114 2.95 -5.59 0.12
CA LEU A 114 3.40 -4.77 1.26
C LEU A 114 4.42 -3.72 0.83
N PHE A 115 5.37 -4.10 -0.04
CA PHE A 115 6.33 -3.16 -0.62
C PHE A 115 5.65 -2.06 -1.40
N SER A 116 4.73 -2.41 -2.28
CA SER A 116 3.99 -1.45 -3.10
C SER A 116 3.16 -0.49 -2.24
N LEU A 117 2.50 -1.01 -1.20
CA LEU A 117 1.71 -0.20 -0.29
C LEU A 117 2.56 0.78 0.52
N LEU A 118 3.66 0.30 1.09
CA LEU A 118 4.51 1.10 1.98
C LEU A 118 5.44 2.04 1.21
N SER A 119 5.90 1.65 0.01
CA SER A 119 6.68 2.52 -0.87
C SER A 119 5.85 3.48 -1.72
N GLY A 120 4.52 3.35 -1.69
CA GLY A 120 3.62 4.13 -2.53
C GLY A 120 3.69 3.80 -4.02
N ASP A 121 4.20 2.61 -4.40
CA ASP A 121 4.22 2.14 -5.78
C ASP A 121 2.94 1.36 -6.12
N LEU A 122 1.88 2.09 -6.43
CA LEU A 122 0.57 1.51 -6.72
C LEU A 122 0.51 0.83 -8.11
N ALA A 123 1.44 1.13 -9.03
CA ALA A 123 1.41 0.56 -10.38
C ALA A 123 1.59 -0.96 -10.38
N GLN A 124 2.42 -1.49 -9.48
CA GLN A 124 2.61 -2.93 -9.35
C GLN A 124 1.36 -3.65 -8.85
N LEU A 125 0.49 -2.95 -8.11
CA LEU A 125 -0.73 -3.55 -7.57
C LEU A 125 -1.78 -3.82 -8.64
N GLU A 126 -1.80 -3.07 -9.75
CA GLU A 126 -2.78 -3.25 -10.83
C GLU A 126 -2.71 -4.65 -11.48
N SER A 127 -1.56 -5.30 -11.43
CA SER A 127 -1.41 -6.67 -11.93
C SER A 127 -2.10 -7.72 -11.05
N LEU A 128 -2.22 -7.46 -9.75
CA LEU A 128 -2.78 -8.38 -8.74
C LEU A 128 -4.19 -8.01 -8.31
N PHE A 129 -4.54 -6.72 -8.41
CA PHE A 129 -5.81 -6.18 -7.94
C PHE A 129 -6.54 -5.39 -9.03
N GLU A 130 -7.85 -5.39 -8.94
CA GLU A 130 -8.66 -4.31 -9.48
C GLU A 130 -8.49 -3.12 -8.54
N VAL A 131 -8.09 -1.98 -9.10
CA VAL A 131 -7.77 -0.78 -8.34
C VAL A 131 -8.81 0.28 -8.64
N GLU A 132 -9.58 0.66 -7.65
CA GLU A 132 -10.52 1.78 -7.71
C GLU A 132 -9.99 2.89 -6.80
N GLY A 133 -10.02 4.14 -7.25
CA GLY A 133 -9.49 5.23 -6.44
C GLY A 133 -10.05 6.58 -6.81
N SER A 134 -9.90 7.51 -5.88
CA SER A 134 -10.21 8.93 -6.06
C SER A 134 -9.11 9.77 -5.41
N ALA A 135 -8.88 10.95 -5.97
CA ALA A 135 -7.95 11.93 -5.43
C ALA A 135 -8.51 13.34 -5.60
N ASP A 136 -8.37 14.16 -4.57
CA ASP A 136 -8.73 15.58 -4.57
C ASP A 136 -7.52 16.43 -4.11
N ALA A 137 -7.77 17.68 -3.70
CA ALA A 137 -6.73 18.57 -3.21
C ALA A 137 -6.20 18.23 -1.80
N VAL A 138 -6.96 17.44 -1.03
CA VAL A 138 -6.67 17.14 0.38
C VAL A 138 -5.98 15.80 0.53
N GLY A 139 -6.33 14.83 -0.33
CA GLY A 139 -5.79 13.48 -0.24
C GLY A 139 -6.35 12.53 -1.29
N TRP A 140 -6.13 11.26 -1.05
CA TRP A 140 -6.56 10.20 -1.96
C TRP A 140 -7.08 9.00 -1.17
N LYS A 141 -7.90 8.19 -1.85
CA LYS A 141 -8.41 6.89 -1.37
C LYS A 141 -8.29 5.86 -2.48
N VAL A 142 -7.95 4.64 -2.11
CA VAL A 142 -7.83 3.50 -3.01
C VAL A 142 -8.49 2.28 -2.39
N ALA A 143 -9.27 1.56 -3.18
CA ALA A 143 -9.78 0.23 -2.86
C ALA A 143 -9.12 -0.78 -3.79
N LEU A 144 -8.62 -1.87 -3.22
CA LEU A 144 -7.97 -2.96 -3.92
C LEU A 144 -8.81 -4.22 -3.75
N LYS A 145 -9.25 -4.80 -4.87
CA LYS A 145 -9.96 -6.07 -4.90
C LYS A 145 -9.11 -7.09 -5.62
N ALA A 146 -8.78 -8.18 -4.96
CA ALA A 146 -7.92 -9.21 -5.53
C ALA A 146 -8.54 -9.82 -6.79
N ARG A 147 -7.74 -9.93 -7.87
CA ARG A 147 -8.16 -10.55 -9.14
C ARG A 147 -8.21 -12.06 -9.05
N ALA A 148 -7.25 -12.66 -8.34
CA ALA A 148 -7.16 -14.11 -8.20
C ALA A 148 -7.91 -14.59 -6.95
N PRO A 149 -8.75 -15.67 -7.05
CA PRO A 149 -9.50 -16.20 -5.90
C PRO A 149 -8.61 -16.62 -4.72
N ALA A 150 -7.43 -17.17 -5.00
CA ALA A 150 -6.47 -17.56 -3.96
C ALA A 150 -5.98 -16.33 -3.15
N LEU A 151 -5.72 -15.21 -3.85
CA LEU A 151 -5.33 -13.96 -3.23
C LEU A 151 -6.48 -13.35 -2.42
N ALA A 152 -7.70 -13.35 -2.97
CA ALA A 152 -8.90 -12.87 -2.28
C ALA A 152 -9.16 -13.66 -0.97
N LYS A 153 -8.89 -14.96 -0.98
CA LYS A 153 -9.01 -15.80 0.21
C LYS A 153 -7.92 -15.50 1.26
N ALA A 154 -6.71 -15.15 0.81
CA ALA A 154 -5.57 -14.91 1.70
C ALA A 154 -5.57 -13.50 2.30
N ILE A 155 -5.92 -12.47 1.51
CA ILE A 155 -5.78 -11.07 1.92
C ILE A 155 -7.15 -10.37 2.00
N GLY A 156 -8.13 -10.80 1.19
CA GLY A 156 -9.46 -10.16 1.14
C GLY A 156 -9.45 -8.81 0.42
N ALA A 157 -10.22 -7.86 0.94
CA ALA A 157 -10.30 -6.50 0.41
C ALA A 157 -9.37 -5.56 1.18
N ILE A 158 -8.69 -4.67 0.47
CA ILE A 158 -7.82 -3.66 1.08
C ILE A 158 -8.32 -2.27 0.68
N ALA A 159 -8.45 -1.38 1.65
CA ALA A 159 -8.66 0.05 1.41
C ALA A 159 -7.51 0.85 2.01
N LEU A 160 -7.11 1.89 1.30
CA LEU A 160 -5.99 2.76 1.66
C LEU A 160 -6.42 4.20 1.54
N ASP A 161 -5.89 5.04 2.38
CA ASP A 161 -5.97 6.49 2.19
C ASP A 161 -4.71 7.20 2.67
N GLY A 162 -4.55 8.44 2.22
CA GLY A 162 -3.41 9.25 2.60
C GLY A 162 -3.31 10.57 1.85
N GLY A 163 -2.13 11.15 1.91
CA GLY A 163 -1.73 12.35 1.18
C GLY A 163 -0.39 12.11 0.50
N ALA A 164 0.68 12.80 0.95
CA ALA A 164 2.04 12.51 0.50
C ALA A 164 2.53 11.11 0.88
N TYR A 165 1.94 10.50 1.91
CA TYR A 165 2.21 9.14 2.36
C TYR A 165 0.90 8.41 2.64
N VAL A 166 0.94 7.07 2.62
CA VAL A 166 -0.14 6.23 3.13
C VAL A 166 -0.34 6.55 4.62
N ARG A 167 -1.57 6.80 5.02
CA ARG A 167 -1.92 7.09 6.42
C ARG A 167 -2.73 5.97 7.06
N ASN A 168 -3.65 5.39 6.32
CA ASN A 168 -4.49 4.33 6.82
C ASN A 168 -4.50 3.15 5.85
N ILE A 169 -4.50 1.95 6.42
CA ILE A 169 -4.74 0.70 5.70
C ILE A 169 -5.86 -0.06 6.43
N HIS A 170 -6.87 -0.46 5.69
CA HIS A 170 -7.96 -1.30 6.16
C HIS A 170 -7.95 -2.60 5.37
N ILE A 171 -7.86 -3.73 6.05
CA ILE A 171 -7.86 -5.07 5.45
C ILE A 171 -9.06 -5.83 5.98
N GLY A 172 -9.94 -6.25 5.08
CA GLY A 172 -11.06 -7.14 5.40
C GLY A 172 -10.75 -8.53 4.87
N GLU A 173 -10.76 -9.53 5.73
CA GLU A 173 -10.49 -10.92 5.38
C GLU A 173 -11.80 -11.69 5.09
N ALA A 174 -11.72 -12.75 4.27
CA ALA A 174 -12.88 -13.58 3.95
C ALA A 174 -13.46 -14.31 5.19
N SER A 175 -12.65 -14.47 6.23
CA SER A 175 -13.05 -15.01 7.56
C SER A 175 -14.03 -14.09 8.31
N GLY A 176 -14.16 -12.82 7.89
CA GLY A 176 -14.85 -11.77 8.63
C GLY A 176 -13.94 -11.00 9.58
N ASP A 177 -12.66 -11.34 9.64
CA ASP A 177 -11.65 -10.58 10.37
C ASP A 177 -11.37 -9.24 9.68
N ARG A 178 -11.00 -8.24 10.46
CA ARG A 178 -10.60 -6.92 9.96
C ARG A 178 -9.37 -6.42 10.66
N THR A 179 -8.44 -5.85 9.90
CA THR A 179 -7.25 -5.19 10.43
C THR A 179 -7.24 -3.74 9.98
N ASP A 180 -7.12 -2.83 10.93
CA ASP A 180 -6.98 -1.39 10.72
C ASP A 180 -5.57 -0.97 11.16
N ILE A 181 -4.82 -0.27 10.29
CA ILE A 181 -3.47 0.23 10.58
C ILE A 181 -3.46 1.73 10.33
N VAL A 182 -2.97 2.48 11.30
CA VAL A 182 -2.78 3.94 11.22
C VAL A 182 -1.30 4.25 11.30
N PHE A 183 -0.78 5.02 10.34
CA PHE A 183 0.59 5.51 10.33
C PHE A 183 0.66 6.95 10.81
N ALA A 184 1.61 7.22 11.70
CA ALA A 184 1.83 8.52 12.31
C ALA A 184 3.33 8.84 12.43
N ASP A 185 3.63 10.11 12.75
CA ASP A 185 4.98 10.58 13.03
C ASP A 185 6.00 10.25 11.93
N ILE A 186 5.56 10.32 10.67
CA ILE A 186 6.39 9.99 9.51
C ILE A 186 7.53 11.01 9.40
N LYS A 187 8.76 10.49 9.35
CA LYS A 187 9.99 11.24 9.13
C LYS A 187 10.74 10.63 7.95
N THR A 188 11.46 11.44 7.21
CA THR A 188 12.21 11.02 6.03
C THR A 188 13.68 11.40 6.14
N GLY A 189 14.51 10.74 5.33
CA GLY A 189 15.96 10.92 5.31
C GLY A 189 16.69 10.01 6.30
N GLU A 190 17.98 9.91 6.15
CA GLU A 190 18.87 9.00 6.90
C GLU A 190 18.74 9.15 8.41
N ALA A 191 18.56 10.38 8.90
CA ALA A 191 18.40 10.66 10.34
C ALA A 191 17.09 10.07 10.94
N ALA A 192 16.15 9.62 10.12
CA ALA A 192 14.94 8.95 10.60
C ALA A 192 15.18 7.49 11.00
N LEU A 193 16.24 6.87 10.46
CA LEU A 193 16.61 5.48 10.69
C LEU A 193 17.55 5.39 11.89
N LEU A 194 17.18 4.63 12.91
CA LEU A 194 18.02 4.42 14.08
C LEU A 194 19.18 3.48 13.74
N PRO A 195 20.37 3.60 14.41
CA PRO A 195 21.51 2.74 14.14
C PRO A 195 21.20 1.23 14.28
N GLU A 196 20.42 0.85 15.29
CA GLU A 196 20.00 -0.54 15.49
C GLU A 196 18.99 -1.01 14.41
N GLU A 197 18.24 -0.10 13.78
CA GLU A 197 17.35 -0.41 12.66
C GLU A 197 18.16 -0.57 11.36
N ALA A 198 19.16 0.28 11.16
CA ALA A 198 20.06 0.23 10.01
C ALA A 198 20.85 -1.08 9.93
N ALA A 199 21.24 -1.62 11.08
CA ALA A 199 21.98 -2.88 11.18
C ALA A 199 21.16 -4.12 10.76
N LEU A 200 19.83 -3.99 10.66
CA LEU A 200 18.94 -5.07 10.25
C LEU A 200 18.70 -5.12 8.74
N PHE A 201 19.10 -4.10 7.97
CA PHE A 201 19.03 -4.05 6.50
C PHE A 201 20.35 -4.51 5.87
#